data_3beda6b8238b63c9b2f5b73fbb5d94ae
#
_entry.id   3beda6b8238b63c9b2f5b73fbb5d94ae
#
_cell.length_a   1.000
_cell.length_b   1.000
_cell.length_c   1.000
_cell.angle_alpha   90.00
_cell.angle_beta   90.00
_cell.angle_gamma   90.00
#
_symmetry.space_group_name_H-M   'P 1'
#
loop_
_entity.id
_entity.type
_entity.pdbx_description
1 polymer ?
#
loop_
_entity_poly.entity_id
_entity_poly.type
_entity_poly.pdbx_seq_one_letter_code
_entity_poly.pdbx_strand_id
1 'polypeptide(L)'
;DTPSYVNIRDQYRAVPLIGGAGSLQSYSFSQVLTQPAAPEHFSGKIVFVGATAAGFGDILPTPFSGLSRPMSGVEFHANVLSAYMQGLLIKPAPAWASALLAMTTILILALALPPMRPARTLLACAMVLAGLLGIYLFVLLTMRWWFPLANALLVPLLAFPVSSGLRLAMTNRFLNRQLDELARSPQVALPAPSGRN
;
A
#
# COMPACT_ATOMS: atom_id res chain seq x y z
N ASP A 1 -6.02 -33.86 11.66
CA ASP A 1 -4.71 -33.37 11.19
C ASP A 1 -4.82 -33.06 9.69
N THR A 2 -4.96 -31.81 9.35
CA THR A 2 -4.88 -31.35 7.96
C THR A 2 -3.47 -31.57 7.45
N PRO A 3 -3.30 -32.21 6.29
CA PRO A 3 -1.97 -32.48 5.74
C PRO A 3 -1.20 -31.15 5.59
N SER A 4 0.07 -31.13 5.99
CA SER A 4 0.91 -29.93 6.01
C SER A 4 1.03 -29.20 4.65
N TYR A 5 0.78 -29.90 3.54
CA TYR A 5 0.80 -29.30 2.19
C TYR A 5 -0.43 -28.39 1.91
N VAL A 6 -1.53 -28.55 2.65
CA VAL A 6 -2.71 -27.66 2.50
C VAL A 6 -2.41 -26.27 3.06
N ASN A 7 -1.60 -26.18 4.11
CA ASN A 7 -1.21 -24.92 4.73
C ASN A 7 -0.13 -24.14 3.93
N ILE A 8 0.57 -24.79 3.00
CA ILE A 8 1.60 -24.13 2.18
C ILE A 8 0.99 -23.15 1.18
N ARG A 9 -0.23 -23.42 0.69
CA ARG A 9 -0.92 -22.54 -0.27
C ARG A 9 -1.33 -21.18 0.31
N ASP A 10 -1.49 -21.07 1.62
CA ASP A 10 -1.96 -19.86 2.28
C ASP A 10 -0.82 -18.96 2.75
N GLN A 11 0.44 -19.38 2.57
CA GLN A 11 1.61 -18.61 2.96
C GLN A 11 2.18 -17.81 1.79
N TYR A 12 1.53 -16.73 1.43
CA TYR A 12 2.06 -15.80 0.45
C TYR A 12 3.31 -15.11 0.99
N ARG A 13 4.36 -15.08 0.17
CA ARG A 13 5.59 -14.33 0.43
C ARG A 13 5.95 -13.56 -0.83
N ALA A 14 6.27 -12.28 -0.70
CA ALA A 14 6.84 -11.56 -1.82
C ALA A 14 8.35 -11.79 -1.84
N VAL A 15 8.84 -12.12 -3.03
CA VAL A 15 10.25 -12.41 -3.27
C VAL A 15 10.88 -11.19 -3.92
N PRO A 16 11.81 -10.48 -3.25
CA PRO A 16 12.60 -9.46 -3.91
C PRO A 16 13.55 -10.14 -4.90
N LEU A 17 13.37 -9.87 -6.18
CA LEU A 17 14.27 -10.37 -7.22
C LEU A 17 15.54 -9.52 -7.25
N ILE A 18 16.68 -10.17 -7.49
CA ILE A 18 18.00 -9.50 -7.60
C ILE A 18 18.02 -8.57 -8.83
N GLY A 19 17.30 -8.97 -9.91
CA GLY A 19 17.22 -8.20 -11.14
C GLY A 19 16.37 -8.89 -12.19
N GLY A 20 16.46 -8.43 -13.44
CA GLY A 20 15.81 -9.06 -14.60
C GLY A 20 16.46 -10.38 -14.99
N ALA A 21 15.95 -10.99 -16.07
CA ALA A 21 16.50 -12.23 -16.61
C ALA A 21 18.00 -12.05 -16.98
N GLY A 22 18.83 -12.99 -16.54
CA GLY A 22 20.28 -12.97 -16.71
C GLY A 22 21.05 -12.27 -15.60
N SER A 23 20.38 -11.87 -14.51
CA SER A 23 21.03 -11.24 -13.34
C SER A 23 21.83 -12.22 -12.48
N LEU A 24 21.54 -13.51 -12.56
CA LEU A 24 22.30 -14.56 -11.91
C LEU A 24 23.33 -15.15 -12.87
N GLN A 25 24.49 -15.53 -12.33
CA GLN A 25 25.55 -16.16 -13.11
C GLN A 25 25.08 -17.52 -13.65
N SER A 26 25.13 -17.70 -14.96
CA SER A 26 24.68 -18.90 -15.62
C SER A 26 25.74 -19.40 -16.59
N TYR A 27 25.85 -20.73 -16.71
CA TYR A 27 26.72 -21.41 -17.63
C TYR A 27 25.88 -22.31 -18.54
N SER A 28 26.20 -22.34 -19.85
CA SER A 28 25.50 -23.24 -20.72
C SER A 28 25.96 -24.72 -20.45
N PHE A 29 25.04 -25.66 -20.62
CA PHE A 29 25.32 -27.06 -20.42
C PHE A 29 26.47 -27.54 -21.31
N SER A 30 26.56 -27.07 -22.55
CA SER A 30 27.66 -27.36 -23.46
C SER A 30 29.01 -26.83 -22.95
N GLN A 31 29.03 -25.62 -22.37
CA GLN A 31 30.27 -25.09 -21.78
C GLN A 31 30.77 -25.92 -20.62
N VAL A 32 29.87 -26.41 -19.77
CA VAL A 32 30.25 -27.27 -18.63
C VAL A 32 30.79 -28.63 -19.07
N LEU A 33 30.26 -29.17 -20.19
CA LEU A 33 30.72 -30.46 -20.72
C LEU A 33 32.03 -30.37 -21.51
N THR A 34 32.21 -29.32 -22.30
CA THR A 34 33.36 -29.21 -23.21
C THR A 34 34.57 -28.52 -22.57
N GLN A 35 34.32 -27.62 -21.65
CA GLN A 35 35.34 -26.95 -20.86
C GLN A 35 35.11 -27.31 -19.40
N PRO A 36 35.88 -28.25 -18.82
CA PRO A 36 35.75 -28.57 -17.42
C PRO A 36 35.87 -27.27 -16.64
N ALA A 37 34.73 -26.76 -16.20
CA ALA A 37 34.70 -25.56 -15.40
C ALA A 37 35.58 -25.81 -14.18
N ALA A 38 36.50 -24.90 -13.91
CA ALA A 38 37.36 -25.02 -12.75
C ALA A 38 36.49 -25.29 -11.51
N PRO A 39 36.86 -26.28 -10.67
CA PRO A 39 36.06 -26.64 -9.48
C PRO A 39 35.60 -25.47 -8.66
N GLU A 40 36.35 -24.39 -8.70
CA GLU A 40 36.11 -23.11 -8.03
C GLU A 40 34.77 -22.42 -8.44
N HIS A 41 34.27 -22.71 -9.67
CA HIS A 41 33.00 -22.12 -10.13
C HIS A 41 31.78 -22.73 -9.42
N PHE A 42 31.86 -23.96 -8.95
CA PHE A 42 30.76 -24.69 -8.34
C PHE A 42 30.99 -25.07 -6.88
N SER A 43 32.25 -25.09 -6.43
CA SER A 43 32.60 -25.49 -5.07
C SER A 43 31.93 -24.58 -4.05
N GLY A 44 31.22 -25.18 -3.08
CA GLY A 44 30.51 -24.46 -2.02
C GLY A 44 29.28 -23.70 -2.47
N LYS A 45 28.83 -23.87 -3.72
CA LYS A 45 27.65 -23.19 -4.26
C LYS A 45 26.51 -24.17 -4.50
N ILE A 46 25.27 -23.64 -4.38
CA ILE A 46 24.08 -24.39 -4.79
C ILE A 46 23.88 -24.12 -6.28
N VAL A 47 23.80 -25.19 -7.07
CA VAL A 47 23.66 -25.12 -8.53
C VAL A 47 22.27 -25.58 -8.92
N PHE A 48 21.55 -24.73 -9.67
CA PHE A 48 20.30 -25.09 -10.30
C PHE A 48 20.55 -25.50 -11.75
N VAL A 49 19.97 -26.61 -12.15
CA VAL A 49 20.01 -27.08 -13.54
C VAL A 49 18.60 -27.04 -14.10
N GLY A 50 18.41 -26.41 -15.25
CA GLY A 50 17.09 -26.28 -15.86
C GLY A 50 17.16 -25.77 -17.29
N ALA A 51 16.03 -25.91 -18.00
CA ALA A 51 15.89 -25.43 -19.36
C ALA A 51 15.67 -23.93 -19.39
N THR A 52 16.40 -23.20 -20.24
CA THR A 52 16.29 -21.75 -20.42
C THR A 52 15.93 -21.36 -21.86
N ALA A 53 15.87 -22.38 -22.78
CA ALA A 53 15.59 -22.11 -24.19
C ALA A 53 14.11 -21.78 -24.43
N ALA A 54 13.87 -20.87 -25.37
CA ALA A 54 12.52 -20.53 -25.80
C ALA A 54 11.80 -21.80 -26.32
N GLY A 55 10.53 -21.98 -25.95
CA GLY A 55 9.71 -23.12 -26.35
C GLY A 55 9.56 -24.24 -25.31
N PHE A 56 10.35 -24.27 -24.25
CA PHE A 56 10.16 -25.23 -23.16
C PHE A 56 9.07 -24.84 -22.16
N GLY A 57 8.43 -23.68 -22.34
CA GLY A 57 7.24 -23.27 -21.57
C GLY A 57 7.48 -22.81 -20.12
N ASP A 58 8.70 -22.96 -19.60
CA ASP A 58 9.05 -22.58 -18.24
C ASP A 58 9.62 -21.15 -18.19
N ILE A 59 8.77 -20.19 -18.58
CA ILE A 59 9.08 -18.76 -18.53
C ILE A 59 8.04 -18.01 -17.68
N LEU A 60 8.53 -17.19 -16.78
CA LEU A 60 7.70 -16.45 -15.84
C LEU A 60 7.80 -14.95 -16.11
N PRO A 61 6.63 -14.24 -16.22
CA PRO A 61 6.63 -12.81 -16.24
C PRO A 61 7.04 -12.26 -14.85
N THR A 62 7.96 -11.33 -14.83
CA THR A 62 8.42 -10.65 -13.62
C THR A 62 8.20 -9.13 -13.74
N PRO A 63 8.30 -8.37 -12.68
CA PRO A 63 8.24 -6.90 -12.77
C PRO A 63 9.26 -6.29 -13.72
N PHE A 64 10.35 -7.01 -14.01
CA PHE A 64 11.40 -6.59 -14.95
C PHE A 64 11.15 -7.02 -16.40
N SER A 65 10.14 -7.84 -16.68
CA SER A 65 9.91 -8.39 -18.02
C SER A 65 9.55 -7.33 -19.07
N GLY A 66 9.03 -6.18 -18.65
CA GLY A 66 8.79 -5.03 -19.54
C GLY A 66 10.06 -4.30 -19.96
N LEU A 67 11.17 -4.48 -19.23
CA LEU A 67 12.48 -3.86 -19.48
C LEU A 67 13.50 -4.88 -20.02
N SER A 68 13.22 -6.19 -19.85
CA SER A 68 14.07 -7.29 -20.27
C SER A 68 13.22 -8.46 -20.78
N ARG A 69 13.86 -9.54 -21.20
CA ARG A 69 13.15 -10.77 -21.53
C ARG A 69 12.52 -11.42 -20.29
N PRO A 70 11.48 -12.26 -20.46
CA PRO A 70 10.92 -13.05 -19.38
C PRO A 70 11.99 -13.94 -18.72
N MET A 71 11.84 -14.15 -17.41
CA MET A 71 12.78 -14.96 -16.62
C MET A 71 12.45 -16.43 -16.76
N SER A 72 13.49 -17.30 -16.87
CA SER A 72 13.26 -18.75 -16.82
C SER A 72 12.90 -19.21 -15.41
N GLY A 73 12.12 -20.30 -15.30
CA GLY A 73 11.70 -20.83 -14.00
C GLY A 73 12.89 -21.26 -13.14
N VAL A 74 13.94 -21.83 -13.73
CA VAL A 74 15.15 -22.18 -12.99
C VAL A 74 15.82 -20.96 -12.37
N GLU A 75 15.89 -19.84 -13.08
CA GLU A 75 16.46 -18.59 -12.57
C GLU A 75 15.54 -17.97 -11.48
N PHE A 76 14.22 -18.07 -11.68
CA PHE A 76 13.26 -17.66 -10.66
C PHE A 76 13.44 -18.46 -9.36
N HIS A 77 13.55 -19.78 -9.43
CA HIS A 77 13.79 -20.61 -8.25
C HIS A 77 15.13 -20.29 -7.56
N ALA A 78 16.17 -19.98 -8.33
CA ALA A 78 17.45 -19.54 -7.77
C ALA A 78 17.32 -18.20 -7.04
N ASN A 79 16.55 -17.23 -7.58
CA ASN A 79 16.22 -15.98 -6.90
C ASN A 79 15.44 -16.23 -5.61
N VAL A 80 14.44 -17.12 -5.62
CA VAL A 80 13.64 -17.48 -4.42
C VAL A 80 14.55 -18.04 -3.33
N LEU A 81 15.42 -19.01 -3.69
CA LEU A 81 16.35 -19.59 -2.72
C LEU A 81 17.33 -18.54 -2.16
N SER A 82 17.88 -17.71 -3.03
CA SER A 82 18.80 -16.64 -2.62
C SER A 82 18.11 -15.68 -1.63
N ALA A 83 16.89 -15.24 -1.95
CA ALA A 83 16.10 -14.39 -1.06
C ALA A 83 15.77 -15.09 0.28
N TYR A 84 15.48 -16.39 0.24
CA TYR A 84 15.21 -17.19 1.43
C TYR A 84 16.44 -17.28 2.34
N MET A 85 17.59 -17.65 1.78
CA MET A 85 18.85 -17.78 2.54
C MET A 85 19.31 -16.47 3.16
N GLN A 86 19.05 -15.35 2.50
CA GLN A 86 19.37 -14.02 2.99
C GLN A 86 18.30 -13.45 3.94
N GLY A 87 17.21 -14.17 4.20
CA GLY A 87 16.12 -13.69 5.03
C GLY A 87 15.37 -12.49 4.42
N LEU A 88 15.41 -12.31 3.08
CA LEU A 88 14.86 -11.16 2.37
C LEU A 88 13.37 -11.28 2.05
N LEU A 89 12.76 -12.44 2.30
CA LEU A 89 11.35 -12.66 2.00
C LEU A 89 10.45 -11.70 2.77
N ILE A 90 9.57 -11.03 2.04
CA ILE A 90 8.60 -10.10 2.60
C ILE A 90 7.35 -10.85 3.02
N LYS A 91 6.93 -10.67 4.27
CA LYS A 91 5.78 -11.35 4.87
C LYS A 91 4.57 -10.40 4.87
N PRO A 92 3.34 -10.91 4.62
CA PRO A 92 2.16 -10.10 4.89
C PRO A 92 2.07 -9.79 6.38
N ALA A 93 1.74 -8.56 6.71
CA ALA A 93 1.50 -8.16 8.09
C ALA A 93 0.28 -8.92 8.64
N PRO A 94 0.27 -9.28 9.92
CA PRO A 94 -0.86 -9.95 10.53
C PRO A 94 -2.09 -9.04 10.52
N ALA A 95 -3.28 -9.62 10.36
CA ALA A 95 -4.53 -8.88 10.22
C ALA A 95 -4.80 -7.92 11.40
N TRP A 96 -4.44 -8.32 12.62
CA TRP A 96 -4.58 -7.47 13.80
C TRP A 96 -3.74 -6.18 13.73
N ALA A 97 -2.52 -6.23 13.16
CA ALA A 97 -1.67 -5.05 13.01
C ALA A 97 -2.25 -4.07 11.98
N SER A 98 -2.79 -4.59 10.87
CA SER A 98 -3.50 -3.78 9.87
C SER A 98 -4.76 -3.13 10.44
N ALA A 99 -5.52 -3.88 11.25
CA ALA A 99 -6.72 -3.36 11.92
C ALA A 99 -6.36 -2.27 12.94
N LEU A 100 -5.34 -2.48 13.77
CA LEU A 100 -4.84 -1.47 14.71
C LEU A 100 -4.42 -0.18 13.99
N LEU A 101 -3.68 -0.29 12.90
CA LEU A 101 -3.26 0.87 12.11
C LEU A 101 -4.46 1.64 11.57
N ALA A 102 -5.46 0.95 11.04
CA ALA A 102 -6.69 1.58 10.56
C ALA A 102 -7.49 2.23 11.69
N MET A 103 -7.68 1.54 12.81
CA MET A 103 -8.42 2.05 13.96
C MET A 103 -7.75 3.28 14.58
N THR A 104 -6.43 3.26 14.78
CA THR A 104 -5.69 4.41 15.30
C THR A 104 -5.76 5.60 14.34
N THR A 105 -5.69 5.37 13.04
CA THR A 105 -5.85 6.42 12.03
C THR A 105 -7.24 7.05 12.10
N ILE A 106 -8.30 6.25 12.17
CA ILE A 106 -9.69 6.73 12.31
C ILE A 106 -9.84 7.53 13.59
N LEU A 107 -9.34 7.02 14.71
CA LEU A 107 -9.44 7.69 16.00
C LEU A 107 -8.73 9.05 16.01
N ILE A 108 -7.51 9.13 15.49
CA ILE A 108 -6.74 10.38 15.39
C ILE A 108 -7.52 11.41 14.56
N LEU A 109 -8.04 11.00 13.41
CA LEU A 109 -8.80 11.90 12.55
C LEU A 109 -10.13 12.31 13.18
N ALA A 110 -10.86 11.39 13.82
CA ALA A 110 -12.12 11.69 14.48
C ALA A 110 -11.97 12.70 15.62
N LEU A 111 -10.88 12.64 16.38
CA LEU A 111 -10.57 13.56 17.46
C LEU A 111 -10.00 14.89 16.98
N ALA A 112 -9.17 14.87 15.94
CA ALA A 112 -8.44 16.07 15.49
C ALA A 112 -9.25 16.96 14.54
N LEU A 113 -10.11 16.41 13.67
CA LEU A 113 -10.75 17.18 12.60
C LEU A 113 -11.91 18.11 13.04
N PRO A 114 -12.77 17.76 14.01
CA PRO A 114 -13.97 18.55 14.31
C PRO A 114 -13.71 20.04 14.62
N PRO A 115 -12.69 20.42 15.41
CA PRO A 115 -12.45 21.82 15.78
C PRO A 115 -11.67 22.62 14.72
N MET A 116 -11.18 22.00 13.64
CA MET A 116 -10.24 22.64 12.71
C MET A 116 -10.92 23.40 11.58
N ARG A 117 -10.33 24.52 11.14
CA ARG A 117 -10.71 25.24 9.92
C ARG A 117 -10.41 24.36 8.69
N PRO A 118 -11.12 24.51 7.54
CA PRO A 118 -10.96 23.66 6.35
C PRO A 118 -9.50 23.52 5.86
N ALA A 119 -8.76 24.64 5.82
CA ALA A 119 -7.35 24.62 5.41
C ALA A 119 -6.45 23.80 6.37
N ARG A 120 -6.69 23.89 7.68
CA ARG A 120 -5.96 23.08 8.68
C ARG A 120 -6.35 21.60 8.62
N THR A 121 -7.62 21.31 8.30
CA THR A 121 -8.09 19.93 8.07
C THR A 121 -7.37 19.29 6.91
N LEU A 122 -7.21 20.00 5.78
CA LEU A 122 -6.46 19.51 4.63
C LEU A 122 -4.99 19.21 5.00
N LEU A 123 -4.35 20.14 5.69
CA LEU A 123 -2.97 19.99 6.15
C LEU A 123 -2.84 18.80 7.11
N ALA A 124 -3.75 18.64 8.06
CA ALA A 124 -3.76 17.50 8.98
C ALA A 124 -3.92 16.16 8.26
N CYS A 125 -4.83 16.06 7.30
CA CYS A 125 -4.99 14.86 6.48
C CYS A 125 -3.71 14.55 5.67
N ALA A 126 -3.07 15.57 5.08
CA ALA A 126 -1.82 15.40 4.36
C ALA A 126 -0.67 14.93 5.27
N MET A 127 -0.57 15.47 6.49
CA MET A 127 0.43 15.02 7.48
C MET A 127 0.19 13.59 7.93
N VAL A 128 -1.07 13.19 8.14
CA VAL A 128 -1.42 11.81 8.50
C VAL A 128 -1.07 10.87 7.35
N LEU A 129 -1.37 11.22 6.10
CA LEU A 129 -0.98 10.44 4.93
C LEU A 129 0.54 10.28 4.82
N ALA A 130 1.28 11.37 4.97
CA ALA A 130 2.75 11.33 4.95
C ALA A 130 3.33 10.48 6.09
N GLY A 131 2.75 10.59 7.29
CA GLY A 131 3.14 9.79 8.45
C GLY A 131 2.87 8.29 8.25
N LEU A 132 1.70 7.94 7.72
CA LEU A 132 1.36 6.55 7.38
C LEU A 132 2.32 5.98 6.34
N LEU A 133 2.65 6.74 5.30
CA LEU A 133 3.62 6.33 4.29
C LEU A 133 5.02 6.15 4.90
N GLY A 134 5.44 7.07 5.77
CA GLY A 134 6.71 6.96 6.49
C GLY A 134 6.80 5.72 7.38
N ILE A 135 5.76 5.45 8.18
CA ILE A 135 5.66 4.25 9.02
C ILE A 135 5.69 2.99 8.14
N TYR A 136 4.96 2.99 7.04
CA TYR A 136 4.95 1.86 6.10
C TYR A 136 6.33 1.57 5.55
N LEU A 137 7.01 2.58 5.03
CA LEU A 137 8.37 2.42 4.50
C LEU A 137 9.34 1.96 5.57
N PHE A 138 9.24 2.51 6.77
CA PHE A 138 10.08 2.09 7.90
C PHE A 138 9.87 0.61 8.25
N VAL A 139 8.62 0.17 8.39
CA VAL A 139 8.30 -1.23 8.72
C VAL A 139 8.66 -2.17 7.57
N LEU A 140 8.44 -1.76 6.32
CA LEU A 140 8.82 -2.54 5.14
C LEU A 140 10.34 -2.75 5.08
N LEU A 141 11.12 -1.72 5.33
CA LEU A 141 12.58 -1.78 5.23
C LEU A 141 13.23 -2.51 6.42
N THR A 142 12.66 -2.36 7.63
CA THR A 142 13.25 -2.94 8.85
C THR A 142 12.73 -4.34 9.14
N MET A 143 11.40 -4.52 9.12
CA MET A 143 10.75 -5.78 9.51
C MET A 143 10.35 -6.65 8.32
N ARG A 144 10.45 -6.11 7.10
CA ARG A 144 10.02 -6.77 5.85
C ARG A 144 8.56 -7.23 5.92
N TRP A 145 7.71 -6.42 6.54
CA TRP A 145 6.27 -6.64 6.59
C TRP A 145 5.59 -5.78 5.54
N TRP A 146 4.75 -6.44 4.74
CA TRP A 146 3.90 -5.75 3.76
C TRP A 146 2.49 -5.58 4.33
N PHE A 147 2.04 -4.33 4.41
CA PHE A 147 0.68 -3.98 4.80
C PHE A 147 -0.16 -3.69 3.57
N PRO A 148 -1.43 -4.14 3.51
CA PRO A 148 -2.38 -3.68 2.51
C PRO A 148 -2.77 -2.22 2.81
N LEU A 149 -2.00 -1.27 2.29
CA LEU A 149 -2.17 0.16 2.56
C LEU A 149 -3.48 0.74 2.07
N ALA A 150 -4.13 0.11 1.07
CA ALA A 150 -5.32 0.66 0.45
C ALA A 150 -6.36 1.11 1.48
N ASN A 151 -6.67 0.27 2.46
CA ASN A 151 -7.66 0.58 3.49
C ASN A 151 -7.21 1.72 4.42
N ALA A 152 -5.94 1.76 4.80
CA ALA A 152 -5.41 2.80 5.69
C ALA A 152 -5.32 4.16 5.00
N LEU A 153 -5.03 4.21 3.70
CA LEU A 153 -4.95 5.44 2.92
C LEU A 153 -6.32 6.01 2.53
N LEU A 154 -7.32 5.15 2.32
CA LEU A 154 -8.69 5.59 2.00
C LEU A 154 -9.31 6.42 3.13
N VAL A 155 -9.01 6.11 4.37
CA VAL A 155 -9.58 6.82 5.53
C VAL A 155 -9.22 8.31 5.52
N PRO A 156 -7.95 8.75 5.52
CA PRO A 156 -7.62 10.18 5.49
C PRO A 156 -7.99 10.84 4.16
N LEU A 157 -7.98 10.10 3.04
CA LEU A 157 -8.41 10.62 1.75
C LEU A 157 -9.89 11.00 1.74
N LEU A 158 -10.75 10.17 2.35
CA LEU A 158 -12.19 10.43 2.46
C LEU A 158 -12.56 11.33 3.64
N ALA A 159 -11.72 11.43 4.66
CA ALA A 159 -11.99 12.23 5.85
C ALA A 159 -12.17 13.73 5.53
N PHE A 160 -11.41 14.28 4.59
CA PHE A 160 -11.52 15.68 4.18
C PHE A 160 -12.87 15.98 3.50
N PRO A 161 -13.30 15.32 2.42
CA PRO A 161 -14.57 15.62 1.78
C PRO A 161 -15.76 15.34 2.71
N VAL A 162 -15.72 14.26 3.50
CA VAL A 162 -16.79 13.94 4.45
C VAL A 162 -16.91 15.00 5.53
N SER A 163 -15.80 15.40 6.16
CA SER A 163 -15.82 16.45 7.19
C SER A 163 -16.28 17.81 6.64
N SER A 164 -15.87 18.16 5.42
CA SER A 164 -16.27 19.38 4.74
C SER A 164 -17.76 19.38 4.39
N GLY A 165 -18.26 18.25 3.88
CA GLY A 165 -19.69 18.08 3.57
C GLY A 165 -20.59 18.15 4.82
N LEU A 166 -20.18 17.50 5.91
CA LEU A 166 -20.91 17.55 7.19
C LEU A 166 -20.97 18.98 7.74
N ARG A 167 -19.87 19.74 7.68
CA ARG A 167 -19.84 21.15 8.11
C ARG A 167 -20.77 22.01 7.26
N LEU A 168 -20.73 21.84 5.94
CA LEU A 168 -21.61 22.58 5.03
C LEU A 168 -23.07 22.28 5.33
N ALA A 169 -23.42 21.01 5.55
CA ALA A 169 -24.78 20.61 5.91
C ALA A 169 -25.23 21.20 7.26
N MET A 170 -24.35 21.23 8.28
CA MET A 170 -24.64 21.85 9.57
C MET A 170 -24.86 23.37 9.45
N THR A 171 -23.98 24.03 8.69
CA THR A 171 -24.09 25.49 8.46
C THR A 171 -25.38 25.83 7.73
N ASN A 172 -25.73 25.09 6.69
CA ASN A 172 -26.98 25.30 5.96
C ASN A 172 -28.22 25.08 6.85
N ARG A 173 -28.21 24.04 7.69
CA ARG A 173 -29.29 23.79 8.65
C ARG A 173 -29.42 24.92 9.67
N PHE A 174 -28.31 25.46 10.15
CA PHE A 174 -28.31 26.58 11.08
C PHE A 174 -28.85 27.85 10.42
N LEU A 175 -28.36 28.18 9.22
CA LEU A 175 -28.84 29.34 8.45
C LEU A 175 -30.35 29.25 8.15
N ASN A 176 -30.82 28.08 7.70
CA ASN A 176 -32.24 27.88 7.42
C ASN A 176 -33.10 28.07 8.68
N ARG A 177 -32.67 27.61 9.86
CA ARG A 177 -33.38 27.85 11.12
C ARG A 177 -33.44 29.34 11.45
N GLN A 178 -32.34 30.07 11.29
CA GLN A 178 -32.34 31.52 11.53
C GLN A 178 -33.26 32.27 10.56
N LEU A 179 -33.28 31.89 9.29
CA LEU A 179 -34.19 32.45 8.31
C LEU A 179 -35.66 32.19 8.68
N ASP A 180 -35.97 30.96 9.13
CA ASP A 180 -37.30 30.61 9.61
C ASP A 180 -37.71 31.39 10.85
N GLU A 181 -36.81 31.64 11.78
CA GLU A 181 -37.04 32.46 12.97
C GLU A 181 -37.30 33.94 12.61
N LEU A 182 -36.49 34.49 11.69
CA LEU A 182 -36.70 35.86 11.17
C LEU A 182 -38.01 35.98 10.40
N ALA A 183 -38.39 34.99 9.62
CA ALA A 183 -39.64 34.97 8.90
C ALA A 183 -40.88 34.88 9.83
N ARG A 184 -40.71 34.25 11.00
CA ARG A 184 -41.79 34.15 12.02
C ARG A 184 -41.83 35.30 13.01
N SER A 185 -40.75 36.09 13.12
CA SER A 185 -40.77 37.29 13.95
C SER A 185 -41.75 38.28 13.34
N PRO A 186 -42.76 38.78 14.09
CA PRO A 186 -43.70 39.79 13.58
C PRO A 186 -42.87 40.97 13.14
N GLN A 187 -43.07 41.38 11.88
CA GLN A 187 -42.46 42.60 11.34
C GLN A 187 -42.62 43.70 12.36
N VAL A 188 -41.52 44.28 12.86
CA VAL A 188 -41.55 45.55 13.57
C VAL A 188 -42.22 46.51 12.61
N ALA A 189 -43.49 46.84 12.87
CA ALA A 189 -44.24 47.74 12.05
C ALA A 189 -43.45 49.06 11.99
N LEU A 190 -42.94 49.39 10.82
CA LEU A 190 -42.31 50.68 10.58
C LEU A 190 -43.37 51.74 10.98
N PRO A 191 -43.03 52.65 11.89
CA PRO A 191 -43.98 53.70 12.25
C PRO A 191 -44.40 54.45 10.98
N ALA A 192 -45.73 54.59 10.78
CA ALA A 192 -46.29 55.27 9.62
C ALA A 192 -45.64 56.63 9.54
N PRO A 193 -45.23 57.15 8.36
CA PRO A 193 -44.71 58.51 8.26
C PRO A 193 -45.76 59.46 8.71
N SER A 194 -45.47 60.19 9.82
CA SER A 194 -46.35 61.23 10.34
C SER A 194 -46.50 62.28 9.26
N GLY A 195 -47.68 62.30 8.61
CA GLY A 195 -48.07 63.38 7.71
C GLY A 195 -48.05 64.70 8.49
N ARG A 196 -47.18 65.60 8.12
CA ARG A 196 -47.23 66.99 8.45
C ARG A 196 -48.16 67.69 7.48
N ASN A 197 -49.30 68.19 7.97
CA ASN A 197 -50.02 69.25 7.34
C ASN A 197 -49.29 70.58 7.48
#